data_b2222533c50ee9b92b9e00dcebbd36ce
#
_entry.id   b2222533c50ee9b92b9e00dcebbd36ce
#
_cell.length_a   1.000
_cell.length_b   1.000
_cell.length_c   1.000
_cell.angle_alpha   90.00
_cell.angle_beta   90.00
_cell.angle_gamma   90.00
#
_symmetry.space_group_name_H-M   'P 1'
#
loop_
_entity.id
_entity.type
_entity.pdbx_description
1 polymer ?
#
loop_
_entity_poly.entity_id
_entity_poly.type
_entity_poly.pdbx_seq_one_letter_code
_entity_poly.pdbx_strand_id
1 'polypeptide(L)'
;MTTPLTPALLLQAYASGVFPMSERRDDPEVFWVDPHRRGILPLDGFHISRSLARRMRQGRYTATLDSDFEAVLRGCADRDDTWISPPIHRAYLALHRQGHGHSLEIWQEGQLVGGVYGVALGAAFFGESMFSRSTDASKLALAHLTDHLARCGFRLFDTQFITPHLGRL
;
A
#
# COMPACT_ATOMS: atom_id res chain seq x y z
N MET A 1 -1.35 -25.40 16.10
CA MET A 1 -0.89 -24.06 16.52
C MET A 1 -0.46 -23.26 15.30
N THR A 2 -1.13 -22.17 15.03
CA THR A 2 -0.70 -21.23 14.00
C THR A 2 0.47 -20.41 14.53
N THR A 3 1.53 -20.28 13.73
CA THR A 3 2.66 -19.42 14.07
C THR A 3 2.17 -17.96 14.14
N PRO A 4 2.46 -17.22 15.23
CA PRO A 4 2.04 -15.83 15.32
C PRO A 4 2.67 -14.99 14.20
N LEU A 5 1.88 -14.11 13.60
CA LEU A 5 2.36 -13.18 12.58
C LEU A 5 3.02 -12.00 13.27
N THR A 6 4.35 -12.04 13.38
CA THR A 6 5.14 -10.99 14.03
C THR A 6 5.77 -10.05 13.00
N PRO A 7 6.14 -8.81 13.38
CA PRO A 7 6.91 -7.94 12.49
C PRO A 7 8.21 -8.56 11.98
N ALA A 8 8.95 -9.26 12.84
CA ALA A 8 10.20 -9.93 12.44
C ALA A 8 9.95 -11.01 11.38
N LEU A 9 8.90 -11.82 11.55
CA LEU A 9 8.52 -12.83 10.57
C LEU A 9 8.10 -12.19 9.24
N LEU A 10 7.35 -11.10 9.28
CA LEU A 10 6.96 -10.36 8.08
C LEU A 10 8.17 -9.83 7.32
N LEU A 11 9.10 -9.18 8.00
CA LEU A 11 10.31 -8.64 7.36
C LEU A 11 11.15 -9.74 6.73
N GLN A 12 11.28 -10.89 7.39
CA GLN A 12 11.97 -12.05 6.85
C GLN A 12 11.25 -12.58 5.59
N ALA A 13 9.94 -12.64 5.62
CA ALA A 13 9.12 -13.06 4.48
C ALA A 13 9.30 -12.12 3.28
N TYR A 14 9.25 -10.80 3.50
CA TYR A 14 9.49 -9.82 2.43
C TYR A 14 10.89 -9.95 1.85
N ALA A 15 11.90 -10.15 2.67
CA ALA A 15 13.26 -10.40 2.21
C ALA A 15 13.37 -11.64 1.34
N SER A 16 12.49 -12.63 1.55
CA SER A 16 12.42 -13.87 0.78
C SER A 16 11.46 -13.81 -0.42
N GLY A 17 10.79 -12.68 -0.62
CA GLY A 17 9.87 -12.48 -1.75
C GLY A 17 8.47 -13.04 -1.55
N VAL A 18 8.06 -13.33 -0.31
CA VAL A 18 6.73 -13.84 -0.01
C VAL A 18 5.97 -12.87 0.90
N PHE A 19 4.65 -12.92 0.87
CA PHE A 19 3.80 -12.07 1.70
C PHE A 19 2.56 -12.82 2.19
N PRO A 20 1.94 -12.36 3.30
CA PRO A 20 0.81 -13.05 3.91
C PRO A 20 -0.53 -12.59 3.33
N MET A 21 -1.46 -13.51 3.21
CA MET A 21 -2.87 -13.24 2.89
C MET A 21 -3.77 -14.14 3.72
N SER A 22 -5.01 -13.73 3.91
CA SER A 22 -6.09 -14.56 4.41
C SER A 22 -7.13 -14.76 3.31
N GLU A 23 -7.87 -15.86 3.35
CA GLU A 23 -8.91 -16.12 2.35
C GLU A 23 -10.10 -15.17 2.51
N ARG A 24 -10.42 -14.80 3.75
CA ARG A 24 -11.57 -13.97 4.08
C ARG A 24 -11.24 -13.02 5.23
N ARG A 25 -12.08 -12.01 5.38
CA ARG A 25 -11.98 -10.98 6.42
C ARG A 25 -11.87 -11.55 7.84
N ASP A 26 -12.64 -12.56 8.13
CA ASP A 26 -12.78 -13.17 9.46
C ASP A 26 -11.94 -14.43 9.66
N ASP A 27 -11.11 -14.76 8.67
CA ASP A 27 -10.26 -15.96 8.73
C ASP A 27 -9.10 -15.74 9.70
N PRO A 28 -8.96 -16.58 10.75
CA PRO A 28 -7.84 -16.49 11.66
C PRO A 28 -6.54 -17.02 11.07
N GLU A 29 -6.62 -17.74 9.96
CA GLU A 29 -5.46 -18.35 9.32
C GLU A 29 -4.87 -17.45 8.24
N VAL A 30 -3.55 -17.55 8.09
CA VAL A 30 -2.78 -16.80 7.13
C VAL A 30 -1.98 -17.78 6.27
N PHE A 31 -2.02 -17.60 4.97
CA PHE A 31 -1.18 -18.36 4.04
C PHE A 31 -0.17 -17.42 3.37
N TRP A 32 0.95 -17.99 2.90
CA TRP A 32 2.04 -17.24 2.28
C TRP A 32 1.94 -17.34 0.77
N VAL A 33 2.09 -16.20 0.11
CA VAL A 33 2.00 -16.07 -1.34
C VAL A 33 3.38 -15.79 -1.90
N ASP A 34 3.79 -16.59 -2.90
CA ASP A 34 5.02 -16.43 -3.65
C ASP A 34 4.66 -16.26 -5.13
N PRO A 35 4.43 -15.03 -5.62
CA PRO A 35 4.01 -14.85 -7.00
C PRO A 35 5.15 -15.16 -7.97
N HIS A 36 4.85 -15.91 -9.02
CA HIS A 36 5.81 -16.22 -10.09
C HIS A 36 6.18 -14.96 -10.90
N ARG A 37 5.27 -14.02 -11.00
CA ARG A 37 5.48 -12.71 -11.64
C ARG A 37 5.10 -11.62 -10.67
N ARG A 38 6.05 -10.75 -10.38
CA ARG A 38 5.81 -9.60 -9.51
C ARG A 38 5.58 -8.35 -10.36
N GLY A 39 4.58 -7.56 -9.96
CA GLY A 39 4.38 -6.24 -10.51
C GLY A 39 5.33 -5.25 -9.87
N ILE A 40 5.88 -4.34 -10.67
CA ILE A 40 6.67 -3.22 -10.18
C ILE A 40 6.16 -1.91 -10.81
N LEU A 41 6.25 -0.81 -10.05
CA LEU A 41 6.03 0.53 -10.59
C LEU A 41 7.40 1.21 -10.76
N PRO A 42 7.72 1.70 -11.97
CA PRO A 42 8.94 2.47 -12.17
C PRO A 42 8.90 3.77 -11.35
N LEU A 43 9.94 4.01 -10.57
CA LEU A 43 10.02 5.22 -9.73
C LEU A 43 10.29 6.49 -10.54
N ASP A 44 10.86 6.34 -11.72
CA ASP A 44 11.19 7.43 -12.65
C ASP A 44 10.21 7.56 -13.82
N GLY A 45 9.25 6.64 -13.94
CA GLY A 45 8.37 6.54 -15.09
C GLY A 45 6.88 6.43 -14.76
N PHE A 46 6.45 6.88 -13.58
CA PHE A 46 5.02 6.87 -13.24
C PHE A 46 4.25 7.77 -14.21
N HIS A 47 3.26 7.19 -14.91
CA HIS A 47 2.48 7.92 -15.89
C HIS A 47 1.41 8.78 -15.22
N ILE A 48 1.52 10.09 -15.42
CA ILE A 48 0.52 11.06 -14.97
C ILE A 48 -0.30 11.48 -16.20
N SER A 49 -1.56 11.03 -16.26
CA SER A 49 -2.49 11.42 -17.32
C SER A 49 -2.79 12.91 -17.27
N ARG A 50 -3.29 13.46 -18.37
CA ARG A 50 -3.68 14.88 -18.42
C ARG A 50 -4.74 15.23 -17.38
N SER A 51 -5.71 14.34 -17.16
CA SER A 51 -6.76 14.54 -16.15
C SER A 51 -6.20 14.49 -14.75
N LEU A 52 -5.26 13.58 -14.46
CA LEU A 52 -4.61 13.51 -13.16
C LEU A 52 -3.75 14.75 -12.89
N ALA A 53 -2.95 15.17 -13.88
CA ALA A 53 -2.14 16.39 -13.78
C ALA A 53 -3.01 17.62 -13.51
N ARG A 54 -4.18 17.70 -14.14
CA ARG A 54 -5.15 18.79 -13.90
C ARG A 54 -5.64 18.79 -12.45
N ARG A 55 -5.99 17.61 -11.89
CA ARG A 55 -6.39 17.51 -10.47
C ARG A 55 -5.28 17.91 -9.54
N MET A 56 -4.06 17.49 -9.83
CA MET A 56 -2.90 17.87 -9.02
C MET A 56 -2.70 19.40 -9.01
N ARG A 57 -2.83 20.07 -10.17
CA ARG A 57 -2.73 21.52 -10.26
C ARG A 57 -3.87 22.27 -9.55
N GLN A 58 -5.08 21.70 -9.56
CA GLN A 58 -6.22 22.30 -8.85
C GLN A 58 -6.02 22.32 -7.34
N GLY A 59 -5.23 21.37 -6.80
CA GLY A 59 -4.86 21.37 -5.39
C GLY A 59 -6.01 21.25 -4.40
N ARG A 60 -7.13 20.62 -4.81
CA ARG A 60 -8.33 20.44 -3.97
C ARG A 60 -8.24 19.26 -3.04
N TYR A 61 -7.04 18.84 -2.71
CA TYR A 61 -6.77 17.73 -1.83
C TYR A 61 -5.49 18.01 -1.05
N THR A 62 -5.29 17.25 0.04
CA THR A 62 -4.04 17.24 0.79
C THR A 62 -3.47 15.83 0.78
N ALA A 63 -2.18 15.70 0.53
CA ALA A 63 -1.45 14.45 0.64
C ALA A 63 -0.60 14.46 1.90
N THR A 64 -0.69 13.41 2.71
CA THR A 64 0.10 13.25 3.94
C THR A 64 0.79 11.90 3.95
N LEU A 65 1.88 11.82 4.70
CA LEU A 65 2.63 10.58 4.90
C LEU A 65 2.55 10.16 6.36
N ASP A 66 2.16 8.92 6.62
CA ASP A 66 2.08 8.33 7.97
C ASP A 66 1.20 9.11 8.95
N SER A 67 0.20 9.85 8.46
CA SER A 67 -0.70 10.61 9.32
C SER A 67 -1.75 9.75 9.98
N ASP A 68 -2.25 8.73 9.30
CA ASP A 68 -3.24 7.81 9.85
C ASP A 68 -3.17 6.44 9.15
N PHE A 69 -2.13 5.70 9.49
CA PHE A 69 -1.88 4.37 8.92
C PHE A 69 -3.07 3.43 9.14
N GLU A 70 -3.64 3.42 10.34
CA GLU A 70 -4.76 2.53 10.66
C GLU A 70 -6.00 2.86 9.82
N ALA A 71 -6.29 4.14 9.58
CA ALA A 71 -7.41 4.54 8.74
C ALA A 71 -7.22 4.10 7.29
N VAL A 72 -6.00 4.16 6.76
CA VAL A 72 -5.68 3.63 5.42
C VAL A 72 -5.88 2.12 5.39
N LEU A 73 -5.40 1.41 6.39
CA LEU A 73 -5.55 -0.04 6.50
C LEU A 73 -7.04 -0.44 6.54
N ARG A 74 -7.85 0.26 7.31
CA ARG A 74 -9.30 0.08 7.35
C ARG A 74 -9.98 0.39 6.02
N GLY A 75 -9.54 1.47 5.35
CA GLY A 75 -10.05 1.83 4.03
C GLY A 75 -9.76 0.75 2.99
N CYS A 76 -8.58 0.15 3.02
CA CYS A 76 -8.22 -0.96 2.16
C CYS A 76 -9.01 -2.24 2.47
N ALA A 77 -9.36 -2.45 3.74
CA ALA A 77 -10.14 -3.60 4.19
C ALA A 77 -11.65 -3.44 3.97
N ASP A 78 -12.12 -2.24 3.67
CA ASP A 78 -13.54 -1.93 3.46
C ASP A 78 -14.00 -2.35 2.06
N ARG A 79 -14.05 -3.67 1.86
CA ARG A 79 -14.48 -4.35 0.63
C ARG A 79 -15.25 -5.60 1.01
N ASP A 80 -16.15 -6.05 0.15
CA ASP A 80 -16.85 -7.31 0.36
C ASP A 80 -15.86 -8.48 0.41
N ASP A 81 -14.86 -8.44 -0.45
CA ASP A 81 -13.84 -9.45 -0.61
C ASP A 81 -12.48 -8.89 -0.20
N THR A 82 -12.06 -9.15 1.02
CA THR A 82 -10.78 -8.66 1.55
C THR A 82 -9.97 -9.79 2.20
N TRP A 83 -8.66 -9.74 2.00
CA TRP A 83 -7.68 -10.61 2.64
C TRP A 83 -7.11 -10.03 3.93
N ILE A 84 -7.52 -8.80 4.30
CA ILE A 84 -7.04 -8.13 5.51
C ILE A 84 -7.89 -8.61 6.70
N SER A 85 -7.47 -9.73 7.28
CA SER A 85 -8.07 -10.31 8.48
C SER A 85 -7.54 -9.61 9.75
N PRO A 86 -8.16 -9.85 10.93
CA PRO A 86 -7.64 -9.29 12.18
C PRO A 86 -6.15 -9.59 12.47
N PRO A 87 -5.62 -10.81 12.25
CA PRO A 87 -4.18 -11.05 12.43
C PRO A 87 -3.32 -10.20 11.51
N ILE A 88 -3.71 -10.05 10.25
CA ILE A 88 -2.99 -9.21 9.27
C ILE A 88 -3.04 -7.75 9.68
N HIS A 89 -4.22 -7.25 10.05
CA HIS A 89 -4.40 -5.88 10.54
C HIS A 89 -3.45 -5.57 11.71
N ARG A 90 -3.44 -6.42 12.73
CA ARG A 90 -2.57 -6.24 13.90
C ARG A 90 -1.07 -6.28 13.54
N ALA A 91 -0.69 -7.19 12.66
CA ALA A 91 0.71 -7.36 12.25
C ALA A 91 1.25 -6.13 11.52
N TYR A 92 0.47 -5.56 10.61
CA TYR A 92 0.88 -4.35 9.87
C TYR A 92 0.87 -3.11 10.75
N LEU A 93 -0.06 -2.99 11.71
CA LEU A 93 0.01 -1.93 12.72
C LEU A 93 1.31 -2.01 13.53
N ALA A 94 1.71 -3.21 13.92
CA ALA A 94 2.97 -3.42 14.64
C ALA A 94 4.18 -3.04 13.78
N LEU A 95 4.19 -3.39 12.48
CA LEU A 95 5.23 -2.96 11.54
C LEU A 95 5.31 -1.43 11.43
N HIS A 96 4.16 -0.77 11.36
CA HIS A 96 4.10 0.69 11.32
C HIS A 96 4.70 1.31 12.58
N ARG A 97 4.35 0.81 13.76
CA ARG A 97 4.89 1.28 15.03
C ARG A 97 6.40 1.09 15.15
N GLN A 98 6.95 0.09 14.47
CA GLN A 98 8.39 -0.17 14.42
C GLN A 98 9.11 0.60 13.31
N GLY A 99 8.42 1.41 12.54
CA GLY A 99 9.00 2.23 11.49
C GLY A 99 9.19 1.55 10.13
N HIS A 100 8.61 0.38 9.91
CA HIS A 100 8.69 -0.36 8.64
C HIS A 100 7.43 -0.26 7.79
N GLY A 101 6.27 -0.08 8.41
CA GLY A 101 5.00 0.12 7.70
C GLY A 101 4.73 1.60 7.49
N HIS A 102 4.35 1.99 6.27
CA HIS A 102 4.10 3.39 5.93
C HIS A 102 2.84 3.52 5.10
N SER A 103 2.20 4.67 5.24
CA SER A 103 0.99 5.02 4.48
C SER A 103 1.10 6.39 3.86
N LEU A 104 0.41 6.56 2.75
CA LEU A 104 0.18 7.87 2.14
C LEU A 104 -1.32 8.09 2.03
N GLU A 105 -1.81 9.19 2.58
CA GLU A 105 -3.22 9.54 2.66
C GLU A 105 -3.56 10.67 1.71
N ILE A 106 -4.73 10.58 1.10
CA ILE A 106 -5.33 11.67 0.33
C ILE A 106 -6.60 12.14 1.04
N TRP A 107 -6.64 13.43 1.35
CA TRP A 107 -7.71 14.09 2.09
C TRP A 107 -8.41 15.13 1.22
N GLN A 108 -9.73 15.16 1.30
CA GLN A 108 -10.54 16.21 0.69
C GLN A 108 -11.54 16.71 1.75
N GLU A 109 -11.54 18.01 1.98
CA GLU A 109 -12.45 18.65 2.96
C GLU A 109 -12.42 17.96 4.34
N GLY A 110 -11.20 17.58 4.78
CA GLY A 110 -11.00 16.91 6.05
C GLY A 110 -11.39 15.43 6.08
N GLN A 111 -11.82 14.86 4.95
CA GLN A 111 -12.19 13.46 4.83
C GLN A 111 -11.10 12.65 4.14
N LEU A 112 -10.81 11.47 4.66
CA LEU A 112 -9.90 10.52 4.01
C LEU A 112 -10.61 9.87 2.81
N VAL A 113 -10.16 10.21 1.59
CA VAL A 113 -10.80 9.78 0.36
C VAL A 113 -9.99 8.76 -0.44
N GLY A 114 -8.76 8.53 -0.07
CA GLY A 114 -7.92 7.52 -0.69
C GLY A 114 -6.62 7.35 0.07
N GLY A 115 -5.92 6.28 -0.24
CA GLY A 115 -4.64 6.01 0.38
C GLY A 115 -4.02 4.71 -0.11
N VAL A 116 -2.77 4.55 0.26
CA VAL A 116 -1.96 3.37 -0.02
C VAL A 116 -1.09 3.09 1.20
N TYR A 117 -0.87 1.83 1.51
CA TYR A 117 0.09 1.46 2.53
C TYR A 117 1.00 0.35 2.03
N GLY A 118 2.13 0.22 2.67
CA GLY A 118 3.11 -0.80 2.35
C GLY A 118 4.24 -0.88 3.36
N VAL A 119 5.26 -1.63 3.00
CA VAL A 119 6.39 -1.95 3.86
C VAL A 119 7.69 -1.51 3.19
N ALA A 120 8.53 -0.79 3.92
CA ALA A 120 9.86 -0.42 3.49
C ALA A 120 10.88 -1.40 4.07
N LEU A 121 11.73 -1.95 3.19
CA LEU A 121 12.84 -2.82 3.56
C LEU A 121 14.05 -2.47 2.69
N GLY A 122 15.06 -1.85 3.31
CA GLY A 122 16.20 -1.33 2.55
C GLY A 122 15.75 -0.29 1.53
N ALA A 123 16.17 -0.45 0.28
CA ALA A 123 15.80 0.42 -0.84
C ALA A 123 14.55 -0.06 -1.60
N ALA A 124 13.81 -1.01 -1.05
CA ALA A 124 12.59 -1.54 -1.64
C ALA A 124 11.37 -1.12 -0.81
N PHE A 125 10.32 -0.73 -1.51
CA PHE A 125 8.99 -0.50 -0.93
C PHE A 125 8.01 -1.51 -1.52
N PHE A 126 7.32 -2.23 -0.66
CA PHE A 126 6.33 -3.23 -1.03
C PHE A 126 4.93 -2.65 -0.82
N GLY A 127 4.26 -2.28 -1.90
CA GLY A 127 2.88 -1.81 -1.83
C GLY A 127 1.94 -2.96 -1.54
N GLU A 128 1.15 -2.82 -0.48
CA GLU A 128 0.23 -3.87 -0.04
C GLU A 128 -1.15 -3.70 -0.62
N SER A 129 -1.73 -2.54 -0.43
CA SER A 129 -3.08 -2.26 -0.89
C SER A 129 -3.32 -0.76 -1.00
N MET A 130 -4.36 -0.39 -1.74
CA MET A 130 -4.81 0.98 -1.88
C MET A 130 -6.33 1.01 -1.95
N PHE A 131 -6.91 2.17 -1.66
CA PHE A 131 -8.34 2.38 -1.80
C PHE A 131 -8.63 3.77 -2.34
N SER A 132 -9.84 3.95 -2.88
CA SER A 132 -10.28 5.20 -3.46
C SER A 132 -11.77 5.38 -3.23
N ARG A 133 -12.15 6.44 -2.51
CA ARG A 133 -13.55 6.83 -2.27
C ARG A 133 -13.97 8.03 -3.11
N SER A 134 -13.01 8.64 -3.79
CA SER A 134 -13.21 9.79 -4.66
C SER A 134 -12.46 9.54 -5.96
N THR A 135 -12.90 10.15 -7.05
CA THR A 135 -12.28 9.98 -8.37
C THR A 135 -10.79 10.27 -8.32
N ASP A 136 -9.97 9.34 -8.81
CA ASP A 136 -8.51 9.41 -8.92
C ASP A 136 -7.76 9.47 -7.58
N ALA A 137 -8.41 9.29 -6.44
CA ALA A 137 -7.73 9.40 -5.14
C ALA A 137 -6.60 8.38 -4.98
N SER A 138 -6.78 7.13 -5.37
CA SER A 138 -5.71 6.12 -5.34
C SER A 138 -4.58 6.44 -6.31
N LYS A 139 -4.89 7.01 -7.48
CA LYS A 139 -3.87 7.46 -8.44
C LYS A 139 -3.06 8.63 -7.91
N LEU A 140 -3.72 9.59 -7.22
CA LEU A 140 -3.03 10.67 -6.52
C LEU A 140 -2.11 10.12 -5.45
N ALA A 141 -2.57 9.15 -4.66
CA ALA A 141 -1.76 8.51 -3.64
C ALA A 141 -0.50 7.85 -4.24
N LEU A 142 -0.66 7.10 -5.31
CA LEU A 142 0.47 6.46 -6.00
C LEU A 142 1.43 7.48 -6.59
N ALA A 143 0.94 8.55 -7.22
CA ALA A 143 1.77 9.61 -7.79
C ALA A 143 2.65 10.26 -6.72
N HIS A 144 2.06 10.63 -5.59
CA HIS A 144 2.80 11.24 -4.48
C HIS A 144 3.77 10.26 -3.83
N LEU A 145 3.35 9.01 -3.62
CA LEU A 145 4.21 8.01 -3.02
C LEU A 145 5.42 7.71 -3.93
N THR A 146 5.21 7.52 -5.22
CA THR A 146 6.28 7.25 -6.19
C THR A 146 7.31 8.36 -6.21
N ASP A 147 6.86 9.61 -6.23
CA ASP A 147 7.73 10.78 -6.18
C ASP A 147 8.51 10.83 -4.87
N HIS A 148 7.85 10.60 -3.74
CA HIS A 148 8.50 10.57 -2.44
C HIS A 148 9.57 9.47 -2.33
N LEU A 149 9.26 8.27 -2.78
CA LEU A 149 10.19 7.15 -2.78
C LEU A 149 11.43 7.45 -3.64
N ALA A 150 11.23 8.04 -4.82
CA ALA A 150 12.33 8.44 -5.69
C ALA A 150 13.25 9.47 -5.01
N ARG A 151 12.67 10.47 -4.35
CA ARG A 151 13.44 11.48 -3.61
C ARG A 151 14.21 10.91 -2.42
N CYS A 152 13.67 9.86 -1.79
CA CYS A 152 14.31 9.18 -0.67
C CYS A 152 15.39 8.18 -1.09
N GLY A 153 15.61 7.99 -2.40
CA GLY A 153 16.63 7.09 -2.91
C GLY A 153 16.20 5.63 -2.98
N PHE A 154 14.91 5.34 -2.89
CA PHE A 154 14.39 3.99 -3.13
C PHE A 154 14.66 3.56 -4.56
N ARG A 155 14.86 2.27 -4.77
CA ARG A 155 15.18 1.69 -6.08
C ARG A 155 14.09 0.78 -6.63
N LEU A 156 13.20 0.30 -5.77
CA LEU A 156 12.14 -0.65 -6.14
C LEU A 156 10.84 -0.27 -5.47
N PHE A 157 9.77 -0.21 -6.27
CA PHE A 157 8.40 -0.19 -5.79
C PHE A 157 7.71 -1.46 -6.29
N ASP A 158 7.62 -2.44 -5.42
CA ASP A 158 7.02 -3.74 -5.70
C ASP A 158 5.52 -3.68 -5.41
N THR A 159 4.69 -4.08 -6.37
CA THR A 159 3.23 -4.08 -6.24
C THR A 159 2.66 -5.49 -6.10
N GLN A 160 3.53 -6.49 -5.92
CA GLN A 160 3.20 -7.91 -5.74
C GLN A 160 2.61 -8.53 -7.02
N PHE A 161 1.39 -8.14 -7.39
CA PHE A 161 0.72 -8.62 -8.60
C PHE A 161 0.56 -7.48 -9.61
N ILE A 162 0.59 -7.84 -10.90
CA ILE A 162 0.19 -6.93 -11.97
C ILE A 162 -1.32 -7.06 -12.15
N THR A 163 -2.06 -5.97 -11.90
CA THR A 163 -3.48 -5.88 -12.21
C THR A 163 -3.68 -5.06 -13.50
N PRO A 164 -4.82 -5.19 -14.21
CA PRO A 164 -5.10 -4.34 -15.37
C PRO A 164 -5.06 -2.84 -15.04
N HIS A 165 -5.46 -2.47 -13.82
CA HIS A 165 -5.39 -1.09 -13.35
C HIS A 165 -3.94 -0.61 -13.20
N LEU A 166 -3.09 -1.40 -12.57
CA LEU A 166 -1.67 -1.07 -12.37
C LEU A 166 -0.88 -1.09 -13.68
N GLY A 167 -1.22 -1.97 -14.60
CA GLY A 167 -0.57 -2.05 -15.90
C GLY A 167 -0.77 -0.82 -16.79
N ARG A 168 -1.69 0.08 -16.45
CA ARG A 168 -1.98 1.33 -17.18
C ARG A 168 -1.28 2.55 -16.58
N LEU A 169 -0.59 2.40 -15.47
CA LEU A 169 0.06 3.51 -14.75
C LEU A 169 1.50 3.75 -15.20
#